data_8d3aab2ae5355cd3eafe6e4e9049de14
#
_entry.id   8d3aab2ae5355cd3eafe6e4e9049de14
#
_cell.length_a   1.000
_cell.length_b   1.000
_cell.length_c   1.000
_cell.angle_alpha   90.00
_cell.angle_beta   90.00
_cell.angle_gamma   90.00
#
_symmetry.space_group_name_H-M   'P 1'
#
loop_
_entity.id
_entity.type
_entity.pdbx_description
1 polymer ?
#
loop_
_entity_poly.entity_id
_entity_poly.type
_entity_poly.pdbx_seq_one_letter_code
_entity_poly.pdbx_strand_id
1 'polypeptide(L)'
;MGNAHLTRRTLLIGTTAVALGATTGTATGGTTSTATGTAQPAAATAEVPPLWREFTRTPLTHPQIPYIGRAGHRGGARRLPRPRVVADVRDFGAVADGTTDSAPAINGAIAAAGKAGGGTVTIPPGMFRIDDVIRIGHSNVVLRGAGSGRTTLLATKNLTELIGVYGSRYGGDKSSWSWAGGLIWLAPTARWDSLVAAIRAKAWPFEGWTGNRRDEWRPLTRVEPARRGDLTVTVKDPSALRPGALVLLRLADDAAHTLLEHMCGGGPGPEAYTWDDKTKLTSYVPYEWPVRIARVNGRRVTLERPLPLDVRPEWDPQLTTHVQELTGSGVEGLTLEATETPQQPHLLDKGHNGVVFQCAYDCWADDVTVRHVDNGFGLVAASACTLRHTRVAGRGSHHPYFCREGSHDNLIEDFTIEARTTPAPSGTQLHGINVEGLSSHNVWSRGDMRMGTFDSHRGLPFANVRTDITVHNDGRHGGDASAGPLFGARFTHWNVRVTNGRAGMIRLDGLAPYSATVGLNEVREFDQIDVPDFAGDLHSRLELYGTTDVVRPRNLYDAQRELLR
;
A
#
# COMPACT_ATOMS: atom_id res chain seq x y z
N MET A 1 -30.79 16.47 34.92
CA MET A 1 -31.39 15.68 36.03
C MET A 1 -31.57 14.28 35.48
N GLY A 2 -31.01 13.27 36.14
CA GLY A 2 -31.22 11.88 35.82
C GLY A 2 -29.90 11.09 35.69
N ASN A 3 -29.26 10.81 36.85
CA ASN A 3 -28.15 9.87 36.97
C ASN A 3 -28.67 8.45 36.86
N ALA A 4 -28.08 7.63 36.01
CA ALA A 4 -28.24 6.16 36.06
C ALA A 4 -26.90 5.53 36.46
N HIS A 5 -26.85 4.96 37.62
CA HIS A 5 -25.76 4.15 38.15
C HIS A 5 -25.68 2.80 37.45
N LEU A 6 -24.51 2.43 36.97
CA LEU A 6 -24.17 1.08 36.56
C LEU A 6 -23.26 0.43 37.60
N THR A 7 -23.77 -0.64 38.15
CA THR A 7 -23.21 -1.47 39.22
C THR A 7 -22.06 -2.33 38.70
N ARG A 8 -20.90 -2.23 39.36
CA ARG A 8 -19.75 -3.15 39.17
C ARG A 8 -20.08 -4.52 39.76
N ARG A 9 -19.98 -5.58 38.97
CA ARG A 9 -19.88 -6.95 39.47
C ARG A 9 -18.42 -7.36 39.56
N THR A 10 -17.97 -7.58 40.77
CA THR A 10 -16.66 -8.15 41.13
C THR A 10 -16.71 -9.67 40.97
N LEU A 11 -15.84 -10.24 40.16
CA LEU A 11 -15.65 -11.68 40.03
C LEU A 11 -14.44 -12.09 40.85
N LEU A 12 -14.66 -12.88 41.89
CA LEU A 12 -13.63 -13.53 42.71
C LEU A 12 -13.06 -14.74 41.94
N ILE A 13 -11.77 -14.77 41.71
CA ILE A 13 -11.05 -15.96 41.24
C ILE A 13 -10.38 -16.61 42.44
N GLY A 14 -10.82 -17.83 42.76
CA GLY A 14 -10.23 -18.66 43.81
C GLY A 14 -8.95 -19.34 43.29
N THR A 15 -7.86 -19.17 44.02
CA THR A 15 -6.60 -19.90 43.85
C THR A 15 -6.62 -21.20 44.64
N THR A 16 -6.48 -22.34 43.96
CA THR A 16 -6.20 -23.63 44.58
C THR A 16 -4.71 -23.92 44.50
N ALA A 17 -4.07 -24.01 45.65
CA ALA A 17 -2.68 -24.46 45.78
C ALA A 17 -2.64 -25.99 45.83
N VAL A 18 -1.78 -26.60 45.03
CA VAL A 18 -1.43 -28.03 45.10
C VAL A 18 -0.05 -28.16 45.71
N ALA A 19 0.02 -28.90 46.82
CA ALA A 19 1.26 -29.18 47.51
C ALA A 19 2.00 -30.37 46.87
N LEU A 20 3.30 -30.24 46.62
CA LEU A 20 4.19 -31.32 46.23
C LEU A 20 4.71 -32.05 47.48
N GLY A 21 4.40 -33.34 47.58
CA GLY A 21 5.04 -34.25 48.52
C GLY A 21 6.27 -34.91 47.89
N ALA A 22 7.43 -34.78 48.51
CA ALA A 22 8.64 -35.47 48.13
C ALA A 22 8.70 -36.83 48.84
N THR A 23 8.93 -37.92 48.09
CA THR A 23 9.37 -39.20 48.63
C THR A 23 10.66 -39.63 47.92
N THR A 24 11.69 -39.81 48.73
CA THR A 24 12.98 -40.40 48.36
C THR A 24 12.88 -41.93 48.28
N GLY A 25 13.26 -42.48 47.13
CA GLY A 25 13.40 -43.92 46.95
C GLY A 25 14.61 -44.22 46.09
N THR A 26 15.65 -44.76 46.70
CA THR A 26 16.84 -45.33 46.04
C THR A 26 16.53 -46.70 45.46
N ALA A 27 16.82 -46.92 44.17
CA ALA A 27 16.95 -48.28 43.62
C ALA A 27 17.95 -48.29 42.47
N THR A 28 18.82 -49.24 42.54
CA THR A 28 19.98 -49.60 41.72
C THR A 28 19.62 -50.22 40.39
N GLY A 29 20.32 -49.86 39.37
CA GLY A 29 20.89 -50.70 38.33
C GLY A 29 19.94 -51.31 37.27
N GLY A 30 20.16 -50.92 36.02
CA GLY A 30 19.67 -51.64 34.84
C GLY A 30 19.75 -50.77 33.61
N THR A 31 20.85 -50.81 32.85
CA THR A 31 20.99 -50.16 31.54
C THR A 31 20.20 -50.93 30.48
N THR A 32 19.06 -50.41 30.10
CA THR A 32 18.42 -50.74 28.80
C THR A 32 18.29 -49.44 28.01
N SER A 33 19.12 -49.32 26.98
CA SER A 33 19.06 -48.26 25.98
C SER A 33 17.77 -48.43 25.17
N THR A 34 16.72 -47.71 25.54
CA THR A 34 15.56 -47.47 24.66
C THR A 34 15.83 -46.23 23.83
N ALA A 35 16.13 -46.43 22.55
CA ALA A 35 16.14 -45.35 21.56
C ALA A 35 14.74 -44.74 21.50
N THR A 36 14.55 -43.60 22.18
CA THR A 36 13.38 -42.75 21.96
C THR A 36 13.53 -42.11 20.59
N GLY A 37 12.97 -42.78 19.57
CA GLY A 37 12.73 -42.15 18.30
C GLY A 37 11.83 -40.94 18.52
N THR A 38 12.39 -39.73 18.40
CA THR A 38 11.59 -38.52 18.28
C THR A 38 10.78 -38.66 17.02
N ALA A 39 9.49 -38.95 17.16
CA ALA A 39 8.55 -38.94 16.04
C ALA A 39 8.61 -37.53 15.41
N GLN A 40 9.17 -37.46 14.23
CA GLN A 40 9.12 -36.24 13.42
C GLN A 40 7.63 -35.93 13.19
N PRO A 41 7.16 -34.72 13.49
CA PRO A 41 5.75 -34.39 13.28
C PRO A 41 5.42 -34.68 11.83
N ALA A 42 4.37 -35.45 11.60
CA ALA A 42 3.88 -35.76 10.25
C ALA A 42 3.69 -34.43 9.50
N ALA A 43 4.24 -34.32 8.29
CA ALA A 43 4.06 -33.16 7.46
C ALA A 43 2.55 -32.92 7.26
N ALA A 44 2.08 -31.76 7.66
CA ALA A 44 0.67 -31.42 7.52
C ALA A 44 0.25 -31.50 6.05
N THR A 45 -0.85 -32.18 5.78
CA THR A 45 -1.36 -32.38 4.41
C THR A 45 -1.71 -31.03 3.78
N ALA A 46 -1.28 -30.80 2.55
CA ALA A 46 -1.60 -29.59 1.81
C ALA A 46 -3.10 -29.50 1.51
N GLU A 47 -3.72 -28.37 1.87
CA GLU A 47 -5.14 -28.10 1.70
C GLU A 47 -5.38 -27.08 0.58
N VAL A 48 -6.30 -27.39 -0.33
CA VAL A 48 -6.74 -26.46 -1.36
C VAL A 48 -8.07 -25.85 -0.97
N PRO A 49 -8.13 -24.54 -0.62
CA PRO A 49 -9.34 -23.90 -0.17
C PRO A 49 -10.49 -23.99 -1.18
N PRO A 50 -11.75 -24.18 -0.74
CA PRO A 50 -12.92 -24.05 -1.59
C PRO A 50 -12.95 -22.73 -2.37
N LEU A 51 -12.66 -21.61 -1.73
CA LEU A 51 -12.57 -20.29 -2.37
C LEU A 51 -11.57 -20.25 -3.54
N TRP A 52 -10.43 -20.94 -3.44
CA TRP A 52 -9.50 -21.02 -4.56
C TRP A 52 -10.09 -21.82 -5.73
N ARG A 53 -10.75 -22.93 -5.45
CA ARG A 53 -11.40 -23.74 -6.50
C ARG A 53 -12.54 -22.98 -7.18
N GLU A 54 -13.29 -22.17 -6.44
CA GLU A 54 -14.32 -21.28 -6.97
C GLU A 54 -13.70 -20.19 -7.84
N PHE A 55 -12.65 -19.52 -7.33
CA PHE A 55 -11.92 -18.47 -8.04
C PHE A 55 -11.38 -18.97 -9.40
N THR A 56 -10.80 -20.15 -9.46
CA THR A 56 -10.23 -20.67 -10.72
C THR A 56 -11.27 -20.89 -11.84
N ARG A 57 -12.55 -20.98 -11.50
CA ARG A 57 -13.65 -21.08 -12.47
C ARG A 57 -14.08 -19.74 -13.04
N THR A 58 -13.97 -18.67 -12.25
CA THR A 58 -14.40 -17.31 -12.62
C THR A 58 -13.41 -16.25 -12.17
N PRO A 59 -12.13 -16.32 -12.58
CA PRO A 59 -11.05 -15.53 -11.97
C PRO A 59 -11.24 -14.01 -12.11
N LEU A 60 -11.87 -13.55 -13.20
CA LEU A 60 -12.06 -12.12 -13.45
C LEU A 60 -13.31 -11.55 -12.77
N THR A 61 -14.25 -12.41 -12.37
CA THR A 61 -15.57 -11.99 -11.85
C THR A 61 -15.93 -12.58 -10.49
N HIS A 62 -14.98 -13.28 -9.82
CA HIS A 62 -15.23 -13.89 -8.52
C HIS A 62 -15.76 -12.87 -7.51
N PRO A 63 -16.81 -13.19 -6.73
CA PRO A 63 -17.47 -12.21 -5.88
C PRO A 63 -16.59 -11.67 -4.74
N GLN A 64 -15.73 -12.49 -4.11
CA GLN A 64 -14.91 -12.09 -2.97
C GLN A 64 -13.44 -11.82 -3.31
N ILE A 65 -12.84 -12.63 -4.19
CA ILE A 65 -11.42 -12.51 -4.52
C ILE A 65 -11.25 -11.67 -5.80
N PRO A 66 -10.57 -10.52 -5.75
CA PRO A 66 -10.29 -9.73 -6.93
C PRO A 66 -9.19 -10.39 -7.78
N TYR A 67 -9.22 -10.16 -9.10
CA TYR A 67 -8.11 -10.53 -9.95
C TYR A 67 -6.99 -9.50 -9.84
N ILE A 68 -5.84 -9.95 -9.34
CA ILE A 68 -4.66 -9.11 -9.10
C ILE A 68 -3.41 -9.62 -9.82
N GLY A 69 -3.53 -10.64 -10.66
CA GLY A 69 -2.38 -11.28 -11.33
C GLY A 69 -1.61 -10.39 -12.30
N ARG A 70 -2.09 -9.17 -12.55
CA ARG A 70 -1.42 -8.13 -13.35
C ARG A 70 -1.06 -6.87 -12.57
N ALA A 71 -1.06 -6.91 -11.23
CA ALA A 71 -0.58 -5.82 -10.41
C ALA A 71 0.95 -5.64 -10.57
N GLY A 72 1.40 -4.39 -10.42
CA GLY A 72 2.81 -4.03 -10.52
C GLY A 72 3.27 -3.65 -11.92
N HIS A 73 4.54 -3.28 -12.00
CA HIS A 73 5.22 -2.81 -13.20
C HIS A 73 4.98 -3.76 -14.40
N ARG A 74 4.51 -3.20 -15.50
CA ARG A 74 4.20 -3.95 -16.74
C ARG A 74 3.40 -5.23 -16.50
N GLY A 75 2.34 -5.13 -15.71
CA GLY A 75 1.48 -6.27 -15.42
C GLY A 75 2.16 -7.37 -14.60
N GLY A 76 3.01 -7.00 -13.64
CA GLY A 76 3.73 -7.92 -12.76
C GLY A 76 4.94 -8.58 -13.42
N ALA A 77 5.65 -7.87 -14.28
CA ALA A 77 6.87 -8.38 -14.90
C ALA A 77 7.89 -8.85 -13.85
N ARG A 78 8.40 -10.09 -14.01
CA ARG A 78 9.39 -10.64 -13.07
C ARG A 78 10.72 -9.90 -13.07
N ARG A 79 11.10 -9.32 -14.21
CA ARG A 79 12.34 -8.57 -14.38
C ARG A 79 12.03 -7.10 -14.55
N LEU A 80 12.62 -6.28 -13.69
CA LEU A 80 12.61 -4.84 -13.82
C LEU A 80 13.57 -4.41 -14.93
N PRO A 81 13.30 -3.28 -15.60
CA PRO A 81 14.19 -2.76 -16.64
C PRO A 81 15.59 -2.45 -16.12
N ARG A 82 16.59 -2.62 -16.97
CA ARG A 82 17.97 -2.21 -16.69
C ARG A 82 18.46 -1.25 -17.78
N PRO A 83 18.04 0.01 -17.73
CA PRO A 83 18.51 1.01 -18.68
C PRO A 83 20.04 1.16 -18.62
N ARG A 84 20.62 1.58 -19.74
CA ARG A 84 22.06 1.86 -19.79
C ARG A 84 22.42 2.97 -18.81
N VAL A 85 23.63 2.92 -18.26
CA VAL A 85 24.21 4.01 -17.47
C VAL A 85 24.49 5.20 -18.36
N VAL A 86 24.04 6.38 -17.96
CA VAL A 86 24.21 7.64 -18.69
C VAL A 86 24.93 8.71 -17.88
N ALA A 87 25.01 8.55 -16.55
CA ALA A 87 25.70 9.47 -15.67
C ALA A 87 26.19 8.74 -14.41
N ASP A 88 27.31 9.22 -13.85
CA ASP A 88 27.75 8.90 -12.49
C ASP A 88 27.71 10.20 -11.68
N VAL A 89 27.20 10.14 -10.45
CA VAL A 89 27.02 11.35 -9.63
C VAL A 89 28.36 12.05 -9.31
N ARG A 90 29.48 11.32 -9.34
CA ARG A 90 30.82 11.90 -9.14
C ARG A 90 31.21 12.86 -10.22
N ASP A 91 30.76 12.63 -11.46
CA ASP A 91 31.02 13.54 -12.59
C ASP A 91 30.32 14.90 -12.42
N PHE A 92 29.38 14.97 -11.46
CA PHE A 92 28.66 16.18 -11.07
C PHE A 92 29.11 16.75 -9.72
N GLY A 93 30.15 16.15 -9.10
CA GLY A 93 30.73 16.62 -7.85
C GLY A 93 30.22 15.99 -6.57
N ALA A 94 29.51 14.85 -6.64
CA ALA A 94 29.11 14.12 -5.45
C ALA A 94 30.31 13.49 -4.72
N VAL A 95 30.36 13.61 -3.40
CA VAL A 95 31.45 13.13 -2.54
C VAL A 95 30.90 12.15 -1.49
N ALA A 96 31.57 11.00 -1.38
CA ALA A 96 31.14 9.91 -0.48
C ALA A 96 31.80 10.03 0.92
N ASP A 97 31.86 11.22 1.51
CA ASP A 97 32.50 11.48 2.79
C ASP A 97 31.54 11.60 3.98
N GLY A 98 30.22 11.54 3.72
CA GLY A 98 29.17 11.68 4.73
C GLY A 98 29.03 13.09 5.30
N THR A 99 29.80 14.07 4.78
CA THR A 99 29.85 15.45 5.30
C THR A 99 29.54 16.53 4.25
N THR A 100 29.98 16.33 3.03
CA THR A 100 29.73 17.24 1.91
C THR A 100 28.34 17.02 1.36
N ASP A 101 27.54 18.10 1.19
CA ASP A 101 26.22 18.01 0.57
C ASP A 101 26.32 17.61 -0.90
N SER A 102 25.88 16.41 -1.20
CA SER A 102 25.86 15.83 -2.54
C SER A 102 24.50 15.95 -3.25
N ALA A 103 23.48 16.51 -2.62
CA ALA A 103 22.14 16.62 -3.22
C ALA A 103 22.15 17.43 -4.54
N PRO A 104 22.88 18.58 -4.66
CA PRO A 104 22.96 19.30 -5.93
C PRO A 104 23.57 18.46 -7.06
N ALA A 105 24.63 17.70 -6.76
CA ALA A 105 25.30 16.84 -7.74
C ALA A 105 24.40 15.68 -8.19
N ILE A 106 23.71 15.01 -7.26
CA ILE A 106 22.78 13.92 -7.56
C ILE A 106 21.61 14.44 -8.40
N ASN A 107 20.99 15.55 -8.00
CA ASN A 107 19.90 16.18 -8.75
C ASN A 107 20.37 16.67 -10.15
N GLY A 108 21.58 17.17 -10.26
CA GLY A 108 22.20 17.56 -11.52
C GLY A 108 22.36 16.38 -12.49
N ALA A 109 22.85 15.25 -11.99
CA ALA A 109 22.99 14.00 -12.76
C ALA A 109 21.61 13.46 -13.22
N ILE A 110 20.60 13.48 -12.32
CA ILE A 110 19.22 13.08 -12.64
C ILE A 110 18.62 13.98 -13.74
N ALA A 111 18.81 15.30 -13.62
CA ALA A 111 18.32 16.26 -14.62
C ALA A 111 19.00 16.06 -15.99
N ALA A 112 20.32 15.80 -16.00
CA ALA A 112 21.06 15.48 -17.22
C ALA A 112 20.55 14.21 -17.90
N ALA A 113 20.33 13.15 -17.12
CA ALA A 113 19.74 11.91 -17.62
C ALA A 113 18.34 12.14 -18.19
N GLY A 114 17.51 12.93 -17.50
CA GLY A 114 16.16 13.29 -17.97
C GLY A 114 16.17 14.04 -19.29
N LYS A 115 17.06 15.03 -19.45
CA LYS A 115 17.26 15.78 -20.72
C LYS A 115 17.74 14.89 -21.87
N ALA A 116 18.49 13.83 -21.55
CA ALA A 116 18.96 12.85 -22.54
C ALA A 116 17.88 11.81 -22.93
N GLY A 117 16.65 11.92 -22.40
CA GLY A 117 15.53 10.99 -22.66
C GLY A 117 15.48 9.79 -21.73
N GLY A 118 16.24 9.79 -20.65
CA GLY A 118 16.28 8.75 -19.64
C GLY A 118 17.59 7.96 -19.60
N GLY A 119 17.66 7.00 -18.69
CA GLY A 119 18.81 6.14 -18.43
C GLY A 119 19.10 5.99 -16.94
N THR A 120 20.17 5.28 -16.63
CA THR A 120 20.59 5.05 -15.23
C THR A 120 21.62 6.11 -14.81
N VAL A 121 21.33 6.72 -13.67
CA VAL A 121 22.27 7.54 -12.89
C VAL A 121 22.84 6.64 -11.79
N THR A 122 24.16 6.44 -11.74
CA THR A 122 24.81 5.59 -10.75
C THR A 122 25.34 6.39 -9.57
N ILE A 123 25.17 5.81 -8.37
CA ILE A 123 25.79 6.27 -7.13
C ILE A 123 26.75 5.16 -6.66
N PRO A 124 28.06 5.40 -6.54
CA PRO A 124 29.00 4.37 -6.10
C PRO A 124 28.81 4.01 -4.63
N PRO A 125 29.54 2.98 -4.13
CA PRO A 125 29.56 2.69 -2.70
C PRO A 125 30.04 3.89 -1.89
N GLY A 126 29.45 4.09 -0.71
CA GLY A 126 29.82 5.14 0.25
C GLY A 126 28.62 5.82 0.86
N MET A 127 28.87 6.78 1.73
CA MET A 127 27.88 7.60 2.40
C MET A 127 27.88 9.01 1.80
N PHE A 128 26.75 9.41 1.23
CA PHE A 128 26.55 10.70 0.60
C PHE A 128 25.55 11.50 1.45
N ARG A 129 25.99 12.59 2.07
CA ARG A 129 25.08 13.50 2.74
C ARG A 129 24.20 14.21 1.72
N ILE A 130 22.93 14.37 2.04
CA ILE A 130 21.97 15.11 1.23
C ILE A 130 21.21 16.12 2.11
N ASP A 131 21.25 17.39 1.71
CA ASP A 131 20.58 18.50 2.39
C ASP A 131 19.45 19.10 1.52
N ASP A 132 18.97 18.38 0.54
CA ASP A 132 17.81 18.71 -0.29
C ASP A 132 17.08 17.43 -0.71
N VAL A 133 15.87 17.58 -1.23
CA VAL A 133 15.08 16.50 -1.81
C VAL A 133 15.75 15.98 -3.08
N ILE A 134 15.92 14.66 -3.16
CA ILE A 134 16.34 14.01 -4.42
C ILE A 134 15.11 13.83 -5.30
N ARG A 135 15.08 14.53 -6.44
CA ARG A 135 13.92 14.65 -7.32
C ARG A 135 14.08 13.85 -8.60
N ILE A 136 13.29 12.81 -8.79
CA ILE A 136 13.21 12.09 -10.05
C ILE A 136 11.95 12.59 -10.77
N GLY A 137 12.12 13.58 -11.64
CA GLY A 137 11.03 14.30 -12.30
C GLY A 137 10.82 13.99 -13.78
N HIS A 138 11.65 13.12 -14.35
CA HIS A 138 11.61 12.74 -15.76
C HIS A 138 11.38 11.24 -15.91
N SER A 139 10.54 10.87 -16.88
CA SER A 139 10.29 9.46 -17.19
C SER A 139 11.54 8.73 -17.66
N ASN A 140 11.60 7.43 -17.43
CA ASN A 140 12.68 6.52 -17.81
C ASN A 140 14.05 6.82 -17.14
N VAL A 141 14.07 7.54 -16.03
CA VAL A 141 15.28 7.78 -15.23
C VAL A 141 15.33 6.83 -14.05
N VAL A 142 16.44 6.13 -13.88
CA VAL A 142 16.70 5.21 -12.77
C VAL A 142 17.86 5.72 -11.93
N LEU A 143 17.63 5.96 -10.65
CA LEU A 143 18.67 6.24 -9.67
C LEU A 143 19.13 4.92 -9.06
N ARG A 144 20.39 4.54 -9.27
CA ARG A 144 20.91 3.23 -8.84
C ARG A 144 22.17 3.37 -8.01
N GLY A 145 22.09 2.95 -6.75
CA GLY A 145 23.24 2.70 -5.89
C GLY A 145 23.95 1.39 -6.20
N ALA A 146 24.96 1.07 -5.43
CA ALA A 146 25.75 -0.16 -5.55
C ALA A 146 25.17 -1.34 -4.75
N GLY A 147 24.02 -1.18 -4.11
CA GLY A 147 23.33 -2.09 -3.21
C GLY A 147 22.94 -1.39 -1.91
N SER A 148 21.79 -1.76 -1.31
CA SER A 148 21.29 -1.11 -0.08
C SER A 148 22.25 -1.23 1.11
N GLY A 149 23.15 -2.24 1.13
CA GLY A 149 24.21 -2.34 2.13
C GLY A 149 25.48 -1.59 1.82
N ARG A 150 25.58 -0.88 0.69
CA ARG A 150 26.84 -0.27 0.22
C ARG A 150 26.74 1.20 -0.13
N THR A 151 25.58 1.67 -0.57
CA THR A 151 25.33 3.08 -0.89
C THR A 151 24.31 3.64 0.08
N THR A 152 24.68 4.69 0.80
CA THR A 152 23.80 5.38 1.76
C THR A 152 23.67 6.85 1.37
N LEU A 153 22.43 7.32 1.24
CA LEU A 153 22.09 8.73 1.21
C LEU A 153 21.70 9.14 2.63
N LEU A 154 22.53 9.96 3.28
CA LEU A 154 22.31 10.47 4.63
C LEU A 154 21.58 11.81 4.57
N ALA A 155 20.28 11.81 4.88
CA ALA A 155 19.48 13.02 4.94
C ALA A 155 19.59 13.67 6.31
N THR A 156 20.16 14.86 6.36
CA THR A 156 20.35 15.62 7.61
C THR A 156 19.23 16.63 7.88
N LYS A 157 18.40 16.91 6.87
CA LYS A 157 17.24 17.82 6.95
C LYS A 157 15.95 17.10 6.61
N ASN A 158 14.87 17.55 7.20
CA ASN A 158 13.51 17.08 6.95
C ASN A 158 12.75 18.01 6.00
N LEU A 159 11.58 17.59 5.53
CA LEU A 159 10.79 18.38 4.57
C LEU A 159 10.30 19.72 5.13
N THR A 160 10.10 19.84 6.45
CA THR A 160 9.77 21.13 7.08
C THR A 160 10.91 22.13 6.92
N GLU A 161 12.15 21.70 7.08
CA GLU A 161 13.34 22.53 6.89
C GLU A 161 13.60 22.87 5.43
N LEU A 162 13.35 21.92 4.52
CA LEU A 162 13.64 22.06 3.08
C LEU A 162 12.56 22.84 2.33
N ILE A 163 11.29 22.61 2.64
CA ILE A 163 10.16 23.17 1.89
C ILE A 163 9.37 24.16 2.75
N GLY A 164 9.19 23.85 4.03
CA GLY A 164 8.42 24.66 4.96
C GLY A 164 7.37 23.86 5.73
N VAL A 165 6.72 24.52 6.69
CA VAL A 165 5.64 23.94 7.48
C VAL A 165 4.45 23.69 6.57
N TYR A 166 4.06 22.44 6.46
CA TYR A 166 2.86 22.08 5.75
C TYR A 166 1.67 22.06 6.71
N GLY A 167 0.76 23.03 6.57
CA GLY A 167 -0.43 23.14 7.41
C GLY A 167 -1.35 21.93 7.24
N SER A 168 -2.06 21.59 8.31
CA SER A 168 -3.03 20.51 8.34
C SER A 168 -4.44 21.04 8.45
N ARG A 169 -5.42 20.34 7.85
CA ARG A 169 -6.85 20.62 8.08
C ARG A 169 -7.27 20.52 9.54
N TYR A 170 -6.48 19.83 10.35
CA TYR A 170 -6.73 19.69 11.77
C TYR A 170 -6.29 20.93 12.57
N GLY A 171 -5.67 21.91 11.90
CA GLY A 171 -5.23 23.17 12.51
C GLY A 171 -4.08 23.03 13.51
N GLY A 172 -3.70 24.13 14.14
CA GLY A 172 -2.64 24.19 15.14
C GLY A 172 -1.27 23.79 14.60
N ASP A 173 -0.49 23.07 15.40
CA ASP A 173 0.87 22.62 15.07
C ASP A 173 0.90 21.32 14.26
N LYS A 174 -0.26 20.80 13.85
CA LYS A 174 -0.34 19.55 13.11
C LYS A 174 0.23 19.67 11.71
N SER A 175 0.97 18.66 11.30
CA SER A 175 1.72 18.63 10.05
C SER A 175 1.12 17.66 9.05
N SER A 176 0.93 18.10 7.82
CA SER A 176 0.54 17.22 6.71
C SER A 176 1.70 16.39 6.15
N TRP A 177 2.93 16.58 6.62
CA TRP A 177 4.03 15.67 6.31
C TRP A 177 3.80 14.25 6.84
N SER A 178 2.87 14.05 7.75
CA SER A 178 2.39 12.72 8.16
C SER A 178 1.79 11.90 7.02
N TRP A 179 1.43 12.55 5.89
CA TRP A 179 0.75 11.88 4.78
C TRP A 179 1.37 12.12 3.40
N ALA A 180 2.39 12.94 3.28
CA ALA A 180 2.86 13.39 1.99
C ALA A 180 4.36 13.60 1.93
N GLY A 181 4.87 13.61 0.71
CA GLY A 181 6.25 13.95 0.40
C GLY A 181 7.28 12.91 0.79
N GLY A 182 8.42 12.94 0.14
CA GLY A 182 9.56 12.06 0.38
C GLY A 182 10.88 12.79 0.18
N LEU A 183 11.91 12.38 0.91
CA LEU A 183 13.29 12.86 0.71
C LEU A 183 13.89 12.31 -0.61
N ILE A 184 13.42 11.15 -1.09
CA ILE A 184 13.51 10.76 -2.49
C ILE A 184 12.09 10.82 -3.06
N TRP A 185 11.87 11.70 -4.02
CA TRP A 185 10.53 11.98 -4.50
C TRP A 185 10.43 11.85 -6.01
N LEU A 186 9.71 10.83 -6.45
CA LEU A 186 9.38 10.57 -7.84
C LEU A 186 8.06 11.28 -8.16
N ALA A 187 8.14 12.41 -8.85
CA ALA A 187 6.97 13.18 -9.27
C ALA A 187 7.29 13.94 -10.57
N PRO A 188 6.34 14.08 -11.51
CA PRO A 188 6.57 14.81 -12.75
C PRO A 188 7.07 16.23 -12.48
N THR A 189 8.13 16.66 -13.16
CA THR A 189 8.75 18.00 -12.97
C THR A 189 7.71 19.12 -13.11
N ALA A 190 6.80 19.01 -14.07
CA ALA A 190 5.78 20.03 -14.29
C ALA A 190 4.79 20.17 -13.11
N ARG A 191 4.68 19.16 -12.25
CA ARG A 191 3.83 19.22 -11.06
C ARG A 191 4.58 19.63 -9.79
N TRP A 192 5.89 19.48 -9.78
CA TRP A 192 6.71 19.77 -8.63
C TRP A 192 6.51 21.20 -8.10
N ASP A 193 6.60 22.19 -9.00
CA ASP A 193 6.47 23.59 -8.61
C ASP A 193 5.08 23.92 -8.06
N SER A 194 4.05 23.34 -8.66
CA SER A 194 2.67 23.45 -8.15
C SER A 194 2.51 22.82 -6.77
N LEU A 195 3.10 21.65 -6.56
CA LEU A 195 3.08 20.96 -5.28
C LEU A 195 3.75 21.79 -4.18
N VAL A 196 4.97 22.27 -4.46
CA VAL A 196 5.73 23.10 -3.51
C VAL A 196 4.99 24.42 -3.22
N ALA A 197 4.41 25.05 -4.24
CA ALA A 197 3.62 26.27 -4.07
C ALA A 197 2.37 26.02 -3.20
N ALA A 198 1.64 24.94 -3.45
CA ALA A 198 0.47 24.56 -2.66
C ALA A 198 0.84 24.30 -1.19
N ILE A 199 1.95 23.59 -0.94
CA ILE A 199 2.45 23.32 0.41
C ILE A 199 2.81 24.62 1.13
N ARG A 200 3.57 25.50 0.49
CA ARG A 200 3.97 26.80 1.06
C ARG A 200 2.78 27.72 1.32
N ALA A 201 1.76 27.67 0.47
CA ALA A 201 0.52 28.40 0.66
C ALA A 201 -0.37 27.79 1.76
N LYS A 202 0.02 26.66 2.33
CA LYS A 202 -0.80 25.86 3.27
C LYS A 202 -2.16 25.51 2.71
N ALA A 203 -2.24 25.35 1.39
CA ALA A 203 -3.43 24.92 0.71
C ALA A 203 -3.68 23.46 1.10
N TRP A 204 -4.67 23.28 1.94
CA TRP A 204 -5.17 21.95 2.27
C TRP A 204 -6.24 21.57 1.29
N PRO A 205 -6.32 20.32 1.12
CA PRO A 205 -5.34 19.29 1.40
C PRO A 205 -4.66 18.94 0.09
N PHE A 206 -4.16 17.99 -0.10
CA PHE A 206 -3.87 17.25 -1.26
C PHE A 206 -4.79 17.44 -2.49
N GLU A 207 -5.89 18.14 -2.41
CA GLU A 207 -6.70 18.50 -3.58
C GLU A 207 -5.85 19.14 -4.67
N GLY A 208 -4.84 19.91 -4.27
CA GLY A 208 -3.83 20.38 -5.20
C GLY A 208 -2.88 19.29 -5.72
N TRP A 209 -2.83 18.12 -5.06
CA TRP A 209 -1.91 17.05 -5.41
C TRP A 209 -2.49 16.06 -6.40
N THR A 210 -3.74 15.72 -6.19
CA THR A 210 -4.49 14.80 -7.04
C THR A 210 -5.47 15.53 -7.94
N GLY A 211 -6.02 16.65 -7.48
CA GLY A 211 -6.94 17.49 -8.20
C GLY A 211 -6.39 17.97 -9.53
N ASN A 212 -5.09 18.21 -9.61
CA ASN A 212 -4.43 18.61 -10.85
C ASN A 212 -4.60 17.62 -12.00
N ARG A 213 -4.88 16.36 -11.74
CA ARG A 213 -5.25 15.42 -12.80
C ARG A 213 -6.63 15.70 -13.36
N ARG A 214 -7.56 16.18 -12.55
CA ARG A 214 -8.95 16.44 -12.94
C ARG A 214 -9.09 17.64 -13.85
N ASP A 215 -8.28 18.66 -13.66
CA ASP A 215 -8.37 19.92 -14.39
C ASP A 215 -7.69 19.89 -15.76
N GLU A 216 -6.81 18.93 -16.00
CA GLU A 216 -6.00 18.86 -17.21
C GLU A 216 -6.37 17.73 -18.17
N TRP A 217 -7.28 16.83 -17.77
CA TRP A 217 -7.73 15.75 -18.65
C TRP A 217 -8.65 16.25 -19.75
N ARG A 218 -8.62 15.56 -20.88
CA ARG A 218 -9.53 15.80 -22.00
C ARG A 218 -10.28 14.51 -22.33
N PRO A 219 -11.61 14.56 -22.55
CA PRO A 219 -12.35 13.38 -22.98
C PRO A 219 -11.85 12.92 -24.36
N LEU A 220 -11.59 11.64 -24.50
CA LEU A 220 -11.25 11.00 -25.76
C LEU A 220 -12.48 10.33 -26.37
N THR A 221 -13.22 9.60 -25.55
CA THR A 221 -14.45 8.91 -25.98
C THR A 221 -15.26 8.43 -24.78
N ARG A 222 -16.57 8.24 -24.98
CA ARG A 222 -17.44 7.54 -24.02
C ARG A 222 -17.27 6.03 -24.14
N VAL A 223 -17.42 5.34 -23.02
CA VAL A 223 -17.39 3.88 -22.93
C VAL A 223 -18.84 3.38 -22.81
N GLU A 224 -19.18 2.36 -23.58
CA GLU A 224 -20.48 1.69 -23.46
C GLU A 224 -20.51 0.77 -22.21
N PRO A 225 -21.70 0.36 -21.75
CA PRO A 225 -21.82 -0.52 -20.60
C PRO A 225 -20.96 -1.76 -20.71
N ALA A 226 -20.24 -2.07 -19.64
CA ALA A 226 -19.34 -3.22 -19.53
C ALA A 226 -19.36 -3.75 -18.09
N ARG A 227 -18.84 -4.95 -17.88
CA ARG A 227 -18.82 -5.59 -16.55
C ARG A 227 -17.43 -5.60 -15.97
N ARG A 228 -17.35 -5.58 -14.67
CA ARG A 228 -16.12 -5.90 -13.94
C ARG A 228 -15.52 -7.19 -14.48
N GLY A 229 -14.22 -7.18 -14.74
CA GLY A 229 -13.49 -8.32 -15.30
C GLY A 229 -13.38 -8.31 -16.83
N ASP A 230 -14.12 -7.49 -17.55
CA ASP A 230 -13.97 -7.37 -19.00
C ASP A 230 -12.61 -6.77 -19.36
N LEU A 231 -11.90 -7.44 -20.27
CA LEU A 231 -10.63 -6.94 -20.86
C LEU A 231 -10.86 -6.07 -22.09
N THR A 232 -12.05 -6.15 -22.69
CA THR A 232 -12.37 -5.39 -23.90
C THR A 232 -13.65 -4.59 -23.68
N VAL A 233 -13.54 -3.31 -23.89
CA VAL A 233 -14.67 -2.37 -23.83
C VAL A 233 -15.07 -1.91 -25.23
N THR A 234 -16.33 -1.53 -25.39
CA THR A 234 -16.80 -0.86 -26.60
C THR A 234 -16.83 0.64 -26.35
N VAL A 235 -16.30 1.42 -27.28
CA VAL A 235 -16.26 2.89 -27.18
C VAL A 235 -17.11 3.53 -28.27
N LYS A 236 -17.56 4.76 -28.04
CA LYS A 236 -18.36 5.50 -29.01
C LYS A 236 -17.55 5.91 -30.24
N ASP A 237 -16.34 6.43 -30.03
CA ASP A 237 -15.41 6.87 -31.07
C ASP A 237 -13.97 6.41 -30.75
N PRO A 238 -13.36 5.55 -31.56
CA PRO A 238 -12.00 5.08 -31.34
C PRO A 238 -10.91 5.98 -31.99
N SER A 239 -11.28 7.03 -32.69
CA SER A 239 -10.36 7.80 -33.58
C SER A 239 -9.14 8.38 -32.86
N ALA A 240 -9.29 8.76 -31.58
CA ALA A 240 -8.21 9.29 -30.75
C ALA A 240 -7.39 8.21 -30.02
N LEU A 241 -7.82 6.94 -30.06
CA LEU A 241 -7.20 5.87 -29.27
C LEU A 241 -6.09 5.16 -30.06
N ARG A 242 -5.01 4.82 -29.38
CA ARG A 242 -3.83 4.13 -29.97
C ARG A 242 -3.36 3.01 -29.05
N PRO A 243 -2.96 1.85 -29.59
CA PRO A 243 -2.25 0.84 -28.81
C PRO A 243 -1.03 1.40 -28.12
N GLY A 244 -0.78 0.99 -26.87
CA GLY A 244 0.30 1.49 -26.03
C GLY A 244 0.01 2.81 -25.30
N ALA A 245 -1.04 3.54 -25.68
CA ALA A 245 -1.41 4.78 -25.00
C ALA A 245 -1.90 4.48 -23.58
N LEU A 246 -1.46 5.32 -22.63
CA LEU A 246 -1.99 5.35 -21.26
C LEU A 246 -3.19 6.30 -21.25
N VAL A 247 -4.32 5.80 -20.76
CA VAL A 247 -5.57 6.54 -20.64
C VAL A 247 -6.14 6.40 -19.24
N LEU A 248 -7.03 7.30 -18.84
CA LEU A 248 -7.85 7.15 -17.64
C LEU A 248 -9.23 6.64 -18.02
N LEU A 249 -9.67 5.54 -17.39
CA LEU A 249 -11.09 5.27 -17.26
C LEU A 249 -11.63 6.13 -16.11
N ARG A 250 -12.53 7.04 -16.43
CA ARG A 250 -13.12 7.96 -15.48
C ARG A 250 -14.60 7.64 -15.30
N LEU A 251 -15.02 7.46 -14.05
CA LEU A 251 -16.39 7.21 -13.63
C LEU A 251 -16.80 8.29 -12.64
N ALA A 252 -17.81 9.07 -12.98
CA ALA A 252 -18.40 10.05 -12.07
C ALA A 252 -19.42 9.38 -11.15
N ASP A 253 -19.51 9.85 -9.92
CA ASP A 253 -20.60 9.43 -9.05
C ASP A 253 -21.89 10.15 -9.42
N ASP A 254 -23.01 9.47 -9.27
CA ASP A 254 -24.33 10.07 -9.51
C ASP A 254 -24.94 10.64 -8.21
N ALA A 255 -26.07 11.31 -8.34
CA ALA A 255 -26.74 11.94 -7.21
C ALA A 255 -27.27 10.93 -6.16
N ALA A 256 -27.42 9.68 -6.54
CA ALA A 256 -27.83 8.59 -5.66
C ALA A 256 -26.63 7.81 -5.10
N HIS A 257 -25.40 8.22 -5.43
CA HIS A 257 -24.15 7.59 -5.01
C HIS A 257 -24.01 6.11 -5.38
N THR A 258 -24.62 5.70 -6.50
CA THR A 258 -24.63 4.30 -6.91
C THR A 258 -23.24 3.76 -7.31
N LEU A 259 -22.30 4.63 -7.69
CA LEU A 259 -20.90 4.23 -7.89
C LEU A 259 -20.24 3.84 -6.56
N LEU A 260 -20.43 4.63 -5.52
CA LEU A 260 -19.88 4.36 -4.19
C LEU A 260 -20.50 3.09 -3.57
N GLU A 261 -21.82 2.91 -3.72
CA GLU A 261 -22.51 1.67 -3.33
C GLU A 261 -21.95 0.45 -4.09
N HIS A 262 -21.69 0.58 -5.38
CA HIS A 262 -21.10 -0.49 -6.18
C HIS A 262 -19.68 -0.86 -5.70
N MET A 263 -18.89 0.10 -5.24
CA MET A 263 -17.59 -0.16 -4.62
C MET A 263 -17.70 -0.91 -3.29
N CYS A 264 -18.86 -0.84 -2.63
CA CYS A 264 -19.21 -1.65 -1.46
C CYS A 264 -19.80 -3.03 -1.82
N GLY A 265 -19.89 -3.37 -3.11
CA GLY A 265 -20.45 -4.63 -3.59
C GLY A 265 -21.90 -4.56 -4.07
N GLY A 266 -22.54 -3.40 -4.01
CA GLY A 266 -23.91 -3.18 -4.45
C GLY A 266 -24.99 -3.63 -3.46
N GLY A 267 -24.65 -3.79 -2.19
CA GLY A 267 -25.52 -4.13 -1.05
C GLY A 267 -25.03 -5.35 -0.28
N PRO A 268 -25.26 -5.44 1.01
CA PRO A 268 -25.78 -4.39 1.87
C PRO A 268 -24.83 -3.19 1.82
N GLY A 269 -25.37 -2.06 1.44
CA GLY A 269 -24.63 -0.82 1.41
C GLY A 269 -24.30 -0.38 2.83
N PRO A 270 -23.45 0.61 2.98
CA PRO A 270 -23.23 1.26 4.26
C PRO A 270 -24.45 2.12 4.61
N GLU A 271 -25.54 1.51 5.04
CA GLU A 271 -26.75 2.24 5.45
C GLU A 271 -26.47 3.26 6.58
N ALA A 272 -25.39 3.04 7.34
CA ALA A 272 -24.92 3.98 8.35
C ALA A 272 -24.15 5.17 7.76
N TYR A 273 -23.74 5.12 6.48
CA TYR A 273 -23.11 6.24 5.81
C TYR A 273 -24.12 7.05 5.03
N THR A 274 -24.31 8.25 5.44
CA THR A 274 -24.82 9.26 4.54
C THR A 274 -23.62 9.69 3.67
N TRP A 275 -23.68 9.44 2.37
CA TRP A 275 -22.71 9.93 1.39
C TRP A 275 -22.84 11.44 1.23
N ASP A 276 -22.78 12.18 2.33
CA ASP A 276 -22.91 13.62 2.36
C ASP A 276 -21.54 14.28 2.51
N ASP A 277 -21.55 15.61 2.47
CA ASP A 277 -20.34 16.42 2.64
C ASP A 277 -19.58 16.15 3.95
N LYS A 278 -20.22 15.52 4.94
CA LYS A 278 -19.57 15.19 6.22
C LYS A 278 -18.56 14.09 6.06
N THR A 279 -18.81 13.11 5.20
CA THR A 279 -17.87 12.01 4.95
C THR A 279 -16.66 12.47 4.13
N LYS A 280 -16.76 13.62 3.43
CA LYS A 280 -15.74 14.13 2.50
C LYS A 280 -15.29 13.11 1.44
N LEU A 281 -16.01 12.01 1.33
CA LEU A 281 -15.74 10.98 0.33
C LEU A 281 -15.96 11.51 -1.07
N THR A 282 -16.92 12.42 -1.23
CA THR A 282 -17.19 13.09 -2.49
C THR A 282 -16.00 13.85 -3.06
N SER A 283 -15.00 14.21 -2.22
CA SER A 283 -13.75 14.81 -2.71
C SER A 283 -12.83 13.81 -3.44
N TYR A 284 -13.02 12.51 -3.25
CA TYR A 284 -12.22 11.47 -3.92
C TYR A 284 -12.82 11.05 -5.28
N VAL A 285 -14.08 11.30 -5.54
CA VAL A 285 -14.69 11.06 -6.86
C VAL A 285 -14.46 12.26 -7.77
N PRO A 286 -14.37 12.06 -9.08
CA PRO A 286 -14.62 10.83 -9.84
C PRO A 286 -13.56 9.76 -9.58
N TYR A 287 -13.95 8.50 -9.75
CA TYR A 287 -13.00 7.39 -9.79
C TYR A 287 -12.19 7.45 -11.09
N GLU A 288 -10.88 7.43 -10.97
CA GLU A 288 -9.95 7.57 -12.09
C GLU A 288 -8.97 6.40 -12.09
N TRP A 289 -9.10 5.52 -13.07
CA TRP A 289 -8.26 4.33 -13.18
C TRP A 289 -7.35 4.40 -14.41
N PRO A 290 -6.02 4.54 -14.22
CA PRO A 290 -5.05 4.55 -15.30
C PRO A 290 -4.88 3.15 -15.91
N VAL A 291 -4.95 3.04 -17.22
CA VAL A 291 -4.75 1.78 -17.92
C VAL A 291 -4.17 1.98 -19.32
N ARG A 292 -3.30 1.06 -19.77
CA ARG A 292 -2.83 1.06 -21.15
C ARG A 292 -3.80 0.38 -22.08
N ILE A 293 -3.90 0.90 -23.28
CA ILE A 293 -4.61 0.27 -24.39
C ILE A 293 -3.69 -0.79 -24.99
N ALA A 294 -4.09 -2.05 -24.93
CA ALA A 294 -3.34 -3.15 -25.54
C ALA A 294 -3.63 -3.24 -27.06
N ARG A 295 -4.88 -3.04 -27.48
CA ARG A 295 -5.29 -3.14 -28.87
C ARG A 295 -6.54 -2.30 -29.17
N VAL A 296 -6.61 -1.78 -30.37
CA VAL A 296 -7.81 -1.10 -30.91
C VAL A 296 -8.25 -1.86 -32.17
N ASN A 297 -9.53 -2.26 -32.21
CA ASN A 297 -10.15 -2.93 -33.35
C ASN A 297 -11.55 -2.35 -33.58
N GLY A 298 -11.63 -1.34 -34.46
CA GLY A 298 -12.82 -0.53 -34.58
C GLY A 298 -13.22 0.04 -33.23
N ARG A 299 -14.48 -0.07 -32.84
CA ARG A 299 -14.98 0.39 -31.55
C ARG A 299 -14.59 -0.51 -30.35
N ARG A 300 -14.00 -1.67 -30.58
CA ARG A 300 -13.56 -2.58 -29.51
C ARG A 300 -12.13 -2.25 -29.10
N VAL A 301 -11.95 -1.87 -27.84
CA VAL A 301 -10.69 -1.48 -27.24
C VAL A 301 -10.32 -2.51 -26.18
N THR A 302 -9.20 -3.20 -26.37
CA THR A 302 -8.66 -4.15 -25.38
C THR A 302 -7.71 -3.41 -24.46
N LEU A 303 -7.95 -3.54 -23.16
CA LEU A 303 -7.14 -2.95 -22.10
C LEU A 303 -6.06 -3.92 -21.63
N GLU A 304 -4.99 -3.41 -21.05
CA GLU A 304 -3.91 -4.22 -20.47
C GLU A 304 -4.35 -5.01 -19.24
N ARG A 305 -5.33 -4.46 -18.49
CA ARG A 305 -5.91 -5.05 -17.28
C ARG A 305 -7.43 -5.17 -17.40
N PRO A 306 -8.06 -6.14 -16.71
CA PRO A 306 -9.52 -6.21 -16.68
C PRO A 306 -10.12 -5.05 -15.89
N LEU A 307 -11.33 -4.67 -16.24
CA LEU A 307 -12.07 -3.62 -15.56
C LEU A 307 -12.19 -3.91 -14.05
N PRO A 308 -11.85 -2.94 -13.18
CA PRO A 308 -11.95 -3.11 -11.73
C PRO A 308 -13.40 -3.03 -11.21
N LEU A 309 -14.27 -2.36 -11.94
CA LEU A 309 -15.69 -2.10 -11.64
C LEU A 309 -16.53 -2.31 -12.89
N ASP A 310 -17.85 -2.41 -12.71
CA ASP A 310 -18.77 -2.25 -13.82
C ASP A 310 -18.62 -0.86 -14.44
N VAL A 311 -19.02 -0.73 -15.68
CA VAL A 311 -19.15 0.54 -16.38
C VAL A 311 -20.62 0.73 -16.70
N ARG A 312 -21.25 1.74 -16.07
CA ARG A 312 -22.68 2.03 -16.20
C ARG A 312 -22.91 3.42 -16.76
N PRO A 313 -23.95 3.63 -17.57
CA PRO A 313 -24.23 4.92 -18.20
C PRO A 313 -24.40 6.07 -17.21
N GLU A 314 -25.01 5.80 -16.05
CA GLU A 314 -25.27 6.78 -14.97
C GLU A 314 -24.00 7.39 -14.39
N TRP A 315 -22.85 6.72 -14.54
CA TRP A 315 -21.54 7.19 -14.06
C TRP A 315 -20.74 7.98 -15.10
N ASP A 316 -21.36 8.42 -16.18
CA ASP A 316 -20.71 9.16 -17.28
C ASP A 316 -19.35 8.59 -17.70
N PRO A 317 -19.26 7.31 -18.09
CA PRO A 317 -18.00 6.61 -18.30
C PRO A 317 -17.24 7.16 -19.50
N GLN A 318 -15.98 7.55 -19.29
CA GLN A 318 -15.13 8.12 -20.33
C GLN A 318 -13.74 7.53 -20.30
N LEU A 319 -13.13 7.32 -21.47
CA LEU A 319 -11.68 7.29 -21.60
C LEU A 319 -11.22 8.73 -21.84
N THR A 320 -10.27 9.16 -21.03
CA THR A 320 -9.71 10.52 -21.10
C THR A 320 -8.20 10.46 -21.30
N THR A 321 -7.63 11.60 -21.68
CA THR A 321 -6.16 11.72 -21.70
C THR A 321 -5.63 11.49 -20.31
N HIS A 322 -4.47 10.84 -20.24
CA HIS A 322 -3.72 10.74 -19.03
C HIS A 322 -2.62 11.81 -19.07
N VAL A 323 -2.71 12.79 -18.18
CA VAL A 323 -1.83 13.95 -18.25
C VAL A 323 -0.72 13.84 -17.21
N GLN A 324 0.53 13.97 -17.68
CA GLN A 324 1.72 14.22 -16.87
C GLN A 324 1.98 13.19 -15.73
N GLU A 325 1.94 11.91 -16.07
CA GLU A 325 2.46 10.89 -15.17
C GLU A 325 3.97 10.67 -15.42
N LEU A 326 4.68 10.41 -14.33
CA LEU A 326 6.03 9.89 -14.40
C LEU A 326 5.96 8.41 -14.75
N THR A 327 6.63 7.98 -15.83
CA THR A 327 6.58 6.57 -16.25
C THR A 327 7.96 5.95 -16.37
N GLY A 328 8.07 4.66 -16.03
CA GLY A 328 9.29 3.88 -16.28
C GLY A 328 10.51 4.35 -15.52
N SER A 329 10.33 4.99 -14.37
CA SER A 329 11.42 5.49 -13.53
C SER A 329 11.57 4.64 -12.27
N GLY A 330 12.77 4.63 -11.67
CA GLY A 330 13.01 3.77 -10.52
C GLY A 330 14.12 4.23 -9.59
N VAL A 331 14.12 3.62 -8.39
CA VAL A 331 15.18 3.75 -7.37
C VAL A 331 15.65 2.36 -7.00
N GLU A 332 16.96 2.13 -7.05
CA GLU A 332 17.52 0.80 -6.86
C GLU A 332 18.80 0.82 -6.01
N GLY A 333 18.98 -0.24 -5.22
CA GLY A 333 20.27 -0.59 -4.61
C GLY A 333 20.84 0.47 -3.69
N LEU A 334 20.06 1.09 -2.80
CA LEU A 334 20.55 2.11 -1.87
C LEU A 334 19.80 2.11 -0.53
N THR A 335 20.42 2.72 0.46
CA THR A 335 19.79 3.10 1.73
C THR A 335 19.58 4.61 1.75
N LEU A 336 18.35 5.04 2.09
CA LEU A 336 18.07 6.39 2.56
C LEU A 336 18.00 6.38 4.08
N GLU A 337 18.90 7.07 4.72
CA GLU A 337 18.96 7.17 6.17
C GLU A 337 18.71 8.62 6.59
N ALA A 338 17.65 8.86 7.35
CA ALA A 338 17.46 10.16 7.99
C ALA A 338 18.25 10.22 9.31
N THR A 339 18.66 11.41 9.70
CA THR A 339 19.24 11.61 11.04
C THR A 339 18.27 11.09 12.09
N GLU A 340 18.77 10.23 12.98
CA GLU A 340 17.94 9.63 14.02
C GLU A 340 17.45 10.69 14.99
N THR A 341 16.17 10.88 15.05
CA THR A 341 15.46 11.73 15.99
C THR A 341 14.31 10.95 16.61
N PRO A 342 13.82 11.27 17.82
CA PRO A 342 12.65 10.59 18.36
C PRO A 342 11.45 10.69 17.40
N GLN A 343 10.71 9.58 17.25
CA GLN A 343 9.46 9.59 16.50
C GLN A 343 8.52 10.64 17.10
N GLN A 344 7.87 11.41 16.23
CA GLN A 344 6.97 12.47 16.70
C GLN A 344 5.62 11.88 17.14
N PRO A 345 4.89 12.54 18.03
CA PRO A 345 3.49 12.24 18.28
C PRO A 345 2.65 12.32 16.99
N HIS A 346 1.51 11.67 17.00
CA HIS A 346 0.62 11.63 15.84
C HIS A 346 0.32 13.03 15.27
N LEU A 347 0.45 13.18 13.97
CA LEU A 347 0.25 14.42 13.22
C LEU A 347 1.30 15.53 13.46
N LEU A 348 2.40 15.23 14.14
CA LEU A 348 3.48 16.21 14.37
C LEU A 348 4.76 15.88 13.62
N ASP A 349 4.69 14.95 12.66
CA ASP A 349 5.84 14.52 11.86
C ASP A 349 6.50 15.71 11.16
N LYS A 350 7.83 15.74 11.19
CA LYS A 350 8.62 16.82 10.59
C LYS A 350 8.90 16.58 9.10
N GLY A 351 8.59 15.38 8.60
CA GLY A 351 8.83 15.00 7.22
C GLY A 351 10.20 14.41 6.97
N HIS A 352 10.72 13.61 7.89
CA HIS A 352 11.79 12.66 7.57
C HIS A 352 11.19 11.48 6.78
N ASN A 353 10.61 11.78 5.61
CA ASN A 353 9.90 10.80 4.82
C ASN A 353 10.84 10.10 3.84
N GLY A 354 10.61 8.82 3.61
CA GLY A 354 11.43 7.98 2.75
C GLY A 354 11.26 8.22 1.26
N VAL A 355 10.79 7.21 0.53
CA VAL A 355 10.65 7.23 -0.93
C VAL A 355 9.18 7.35 -1.30
N VAL A 356 8.83 8.37 -2.07
CA VAL A 356 7.43 8.60 -2.49
C VAL A 356 7.32 8.66 -4.01
N PHE A 357 6.37 7.88 -4.52
CA PHE A 357 5.94 7.86 -5.91
C PHE A 357 4.62 8.63 -5.98
N GLN A 358 4.62 9.72 -6.72
CA GLN A 358 3.44 10.57 -6.86
C GLN A 358 3.13 10.83 -8.32
N CYS A 359 1.87 10.64 -8.71
CA CYS A 359 1.46 10.71 -10.10
C CYS A 359 2.41 9.87 -10.98
N ALA A 360 2.62 8.61 -10.60
CA ALA A 360 3.57 7.70 -11.22
C ALA A 360 2.86 6.46 -11.79
N TYR A 361 3.35 5.98 -12.92
CA TYR A 361 2.84 4.77 -13.56
C TYR A 361 4.00 3.89 -14.06
N ASP A 362 3.92 2.57 -13.85
CA ASP A 362 4.99 1.65 -14.25
C ASP A 362 6.38 2.01 -13.66
N CYS A 363 6.42 2.57 -12.44
CA CYS A 363 7.65 2.90 -11.73
C CYS A 363 8.02 1.83 -10.70
N TRP A 364 9.26 1.89 -10.14
CA TRP A 364 9.66 0.86 -9.18
C TRP A 364 10.70 1.32 -8.15
N ALA A 365 10.75 0.56 -7.04
CA ALA A 365 11.89 0.49 -6.15
C ALA A 365 12.35 -0.96 -6.01
N ASP A 366 13.66 -1.21 -6.01
CA ASP A 366 14.24 -2.55 -5.84
C ASP A 366 15.52 -2.49 -4.99
N ASP A 367 15.63 -3.33 -3.96
CA ASP A 367 16.75 -3.32 -3.02
C ASP A 367 16.96 -1.93 -2.37
N VAL A 368 15.89 -1.38 -1.77
CA VAL A 368 15.92 -0.08 -1.11
C VAL A 368 15.58 -0.22 0.36
N THR A 369 16.44 0.33 1.22
CA THR A 369 16.21 0.44 2.66
C THR A 369 15.96 1.89 3.03
N VAL A 370 14.95 2.16 3.88
CA VAL A 370 14.76 3.47 4.51
C VAL A 370 14.91 3.32 6.02
N ARG A 371 15.61 4.26 6.66
CA ARG A 371 15.93 4.19 8.10
C ARG A 371 15.59 5.51 8.80
N HIS A 372 15.08 5.39 10.02
CA HIS A 372 14.76 6.51 10.91
C HIS A 372 13.77 7.52 10.32
N VAL A 373 12.89 7.05 9.45
CA VAL A 373 11.92 7.88 8.73
C VAL A 373 10.57 7.99 9.46
N ASP A 374 9.84 9.06 9.18
CA ASP A 374 8.46 9.25 9.65
C ASP A 374 7.50 8.39 8.83
N ASN A 375 7.61 8.43 7.49
CA ASN A 375 6.93 7.57 6.55
C ASN A 375 7.97 6.84 5.68
N GLY A 376 7.73 5.57 5.40
CA GLY A 376 8.69 4.75 4.62
C GLY A 376 8.51 4.90 3.11
N PHE A 377 7.66 4.07 2.52
CA PHE A 377 7.38 4.06 1.09
C PHE A 377 5.94 4.49 0.82
N GLY A 378 5.77 5.49 -0.03
CA GLY A 378 4.46 6.03 -0.38
C GLY A 378 4.14 5.91 -1.88
N LEU A 379 2.91 5.51 -2.15
CA LEU A 379 2.30 5.50 -3.47
C LEU A 379 1.09 6.44 -3.41
N VAL A 380 1.19 7.61 -4.03
CA VAL A 380 0.15 8.65 -4.01
C VAL A 380 -0.30 8.92 -5.44
N ALA A 381 -1.55 8.64 -5.73
CA ALA A 381 -2.05 8.69 -7.10
C ALA A 381 -1.10 7.94 -8.07
N ALA A 382 -0.54 6.82 -7.62
CA ALA A 382 0.42 6.03 -8.36
C ALA A 382 -0.16 4.67 -8.72
N SER A 383 0.10 4.19 -9.92
CA SER A 383 -0.51 2.94 -10.37
C SER A 383 0.48 2.05 -11.12
N ALA A 384 0.26 0.74 -11.04
CA ALA A 384 1.11 -0.25 -11.69
C ALA A 384 2.58 -0.17 -11.29
N CYS A 385 2.89 0.33 -10.09
CA CYS A 385 4.25 0.41 -9.57
C CYS A 385 4.62 -0.87 -8.82
N THR A 386 5.93 -1.18 -8.78
CA THR A 386 6.46 -2.32 -8.01
C THR A 386 7.46 -1.84 -6.98
N LEU A 387 7.24 -2.19 -5.71
CA LEU A 387 8.22 -2.09 -4.64
C LEU A 387 8.67 -3.51 -4.27
N ARG A 388 9.95 -3.82 -4.43
CA ARG A 388 10.49 -5.16 -4.21
C ARG A 388 11.78 -5.10 -3.38
N HIS A 389 11.99 -6.11 -2.52
CA HIS A 389 13.15 -6.18 -1.63
C HIS A 389 13.36 -4.87 -0.86
N THR A 390 12.25 -4.30 -0.38
CA THR A 390 12.25 -3.02 0.33
C THR A 390 12.20 -3.24 1.84
N ARG A 391 12.85 -2.35 2.58
CA ARG A 391 12.96 -2.47 4.03
C ARG A 391 12.73 -1.12 4.70
N VAL A 392 11.91 -1.12 5.77
CA VAL A 392 11.75 0.00 6.69
C VAL A 392 12.36 -0.39 8.03
N ALA A 393 13.30 0.40 8.55
CA ALA A 393 14.07 0.09 9.75
C ALA A 393 14.32 1.32 10.61
N GLY A 394 14.84 1.10 11.82
CA GLY A 394 15.26 2.15 12.75
C GLY A 394 14.23 2.45 13.82
N ARG A 395 14.03 3.71 14.17
CA ARG A 395 13.23 4.18 15.33
C ARG A 395 11.73 3.90 15.29
N GLY A 396 11.22 3.37 14.21
CA GLY A 396 9.80 3.22 13.94
C GLY A 396 9.25 4.35 13.06
N SER A 397 8.24 4.01 12.28
CA SER A 397 7.60 4.91 11.30
C SER A 397 6.11 4.99 11.57
N HIS A 398 5.52 6.15 11.29
CA HIS A 398 4.07 6.35 11.36
C HIS A 398 3.37 5.46 10.30
N HIS A 399 3.77 5.62 9.01
CA HIS A 399 3.32 4.77 7.91
C HIS A 399 4.52 4.13 7.20
N PRO A 400 4.93 2.91 7.56
CA PRO A 400 5.99 2.20 6.83
C PRO A 400 5.70 2.06 5.33
N TYR A 401 4.45 1.73 4.95
CA TYR A 401 3.99 1.68 3.56
C TYR A 401 2.58 2.25 3.46
N PHE A 402 2.32 3.02 2.39
CA PHE A 402 0.98 3.51 2.14
C PHE A 402 0.65 3.64 0.64
N CYS A 403 -0.62 3.35 0.29
CA CYS A 403 -1.21 3.60 -1.01
C CYS A 403 -2.41 4.54 -0.83
N ARG A 404 -2.39 5.71 -1.46
CA ARG A 404 -3.36 6.78 -1.24
C ARG A 404 -3.83 7.42 -2.54
N GLU A 405 -4.94 8.13 -2.47
CA GLU A 405 -5.41 9.05 -3.50
C GLU A 405 -5.55 8.37 -4.88
N GLY A 406 -6.34 7.30 -4.94
CA GLY A 406 -6.55 6.58 -6.18
C GLY A 406 -5.29 5.87 -6.70
N SER A 407 -4.53 5.26 -5.81
CA SER A 407 -3.42 4.37 -6.17
C SER A 407 -3.94 2.98 -6.50
N HIS A 408 -3.62 2.46 -7.69
CA HIS A 408 -4.21 1.23 -8.20
C HIS A 408 -3.19 0.24 -8.74
N ASP A 409 -3.50 -1.04 -8.62
CA ASP A 409 -2.73 -2.12 -9.26
C ASP A 409 -1.23 -2.14 -8.90
N ASN A 410 -0.86 -1.65 -7.72
CA ASN A 410 0.54 -1.67 -7.28
C ASN A 410 0.90 -3.01 -6.64
N LEU A 411 2.17 -3.38 -6.73
CA LEU A 411 2.74 -4.58 -6.13
C LEU A 411 3.83 -4.21 -5.14
N ILE A 412 3.65 -4.58 -3.88
CA ILE A 412 4.66 -4.49 -2.84
C ILE A 412 5.01 -5.93 -2.45
N GLU A 413 6.21 -6.39 -2.78
CA GLU A 413 6.60 -7.78 -2.57
C GLU A 413 7.99 -7.93 -1.96
N ASP A 414 8.20 -9.02 -1.22
CA ASP A 414 9.47 -9.31 -0.54
C ASP A 414 9.91 -8.12 0.33
N PHE A 415 8.99 -7.62 1.15
CA PHE A 415 9.19 -6.43 1.96
C PHE A 415 9.36 -6.76 3.44
N THR A 416 10.08 -5.89 4.17
CA THR A 416 10.29 -6.04 5.61
C THR A 416 9.99 -4.73 6.34
N ILE A 417 9.23 -4.83 7.43
CA ILE A 417 9.12 -3.79 8.45
C ILE A 417 9.82 -4.31 9.70
N GLU A 418 10.98 -3.76 10.01
CA GLU A 418 11.77 -4.18 11.19
C GLU A 418 11.11 -3.71 12.48
N ALA A 419 11.39 -4.42 13.56
CA ALA A 419 11.06 -3.93 14.89
C ALA A 419 11.82 -2.62 15.17
N ARG A 420 11.16 -1.70 15.89
CA ARG A 420 11.80 -0.42 16.27
C ARG A 420 13.04 -0.62 17.12
N THR A 421 14.04 0.21 16.91
CA THR A 421 15.30 0.19 17.68
C THR A 421 15.20 0.97 18.98
N THR A 422 14.23 1.87 19.11
CA THR A 422 14.00 2.72 20.28
C THR A 422 12.55 2.62 20.75
N PRO A 423 12.28 2.79 22.06
CA PRO A 423 10.90 2.84 22.56
C PRO A 423 10.08 3.92 21.87
N ALA A 424 8.78 3.65 21.69
CA ALA A 424 7.85 4.63 21.14
C ALA A 424 7.61 5.76 22.14
N PRO A 425 7.82 7.03 21.79
CA PRO A 425 7.37 8.15 22.60
C PRO A 425 5.85 8.13 22.79
N SER A 426 5.39 8.76 23.87
CA SER A 426 3.95 8.92 24.12
C SER A 426 3.26 9.66 22.95
N GLY A 427 2.07 9.23 22.59
CA GLY A 427 1.27 9.84 21.52
C GLY A 427 1.67 9.47 20.09
N THR A 428 2.70 8.63 19.89
CA THR A 428 3.02 8.10 18.56
C THR A 428 2.00 7.05 18.14
N GLN A 429 1.75 6.96 16.83
CA GLN A 429 0.95 5.91 16.23
C GLN A 429 1.78 5.06 15.26
N LEU A 430 1.31 3.85 15.02
CA LEU A 430 1.92 2.89 14.12
C LEU A 430 0.82 2.24 13.28
N HIS A 431 0.83 2.53 11.98
CA HIS A 431 -0.18 2.00 11.08
C HIS A 431 0.27 0.73 10.32
N GLY A 432 1.55 0.57 10.02
CA GLY A 432 2.04 -0.59 9.26
C GLY A 432 1.88 -0.44 7.75
N ILE A 433 1.06 -1.28 7.12
CA ILE A 433 0.73 -1.15 5.69
C ILE A 433 -0.66 -0.52 5.53
N ASN A 434 -0.69 0.64 4.87
CA ASN A 434 -1.87 1.50 4.81
C ASN A 434 -2.47 1.55 3.39
N VAL A 435 -3.80 1.63 3.32
CA VAL A 435 -4.53 1.92 2.08
C VAL A 435 -5.70 2.86 2.36
N GLU A 436 -5.92 3.85 1.47
CA GLU A 436 -7.02 4.80 1.60
C GLU A 436 -7.43 5.42 0.24
N GLY A 437 -8.47 6.24 0.22
CA GLY A 437 -8.82 7.15 -0.88
C GLY A 437 -9.10 6.47 -2.21
N LEU A 438 -10.13 5.63 -2.31
CA LEU A 438 -10.54 4.84 -3.49
C LEU A 438 -9.43 3.94 -4.08
N SER A 439 -8.30 3.77 -3.37
CA SER A 439 -7.18 2.94 -3.83
C SER A 439 -7.60 1.47 -3.94
N SER A 440 -7.25 0.81 -5.06
CA SER A 440 -7.77 -0.52 -5.31
C SER A 440 -6.76 -1.45 -6.00
N HIS A 441 -6.96 -2.76 -5.84
CA HIS A 441 -6.16 -3.82 -6.47
C HIS A 441 -4.66 -3.75 -6.13
N ASN A 442 -4.30 -3.07 -5.02
CA ASN A 442 -2.94 -3.08 -4.52
C ASN A 442 -2.65 -4.41 -3.82
N VAL A 443 -1.46 -4.92 -4.01
CA VAL A 443 -1.02 -6.23 -3.52
C VAL A 443 0.18 -6.08 -2.61
N TRP A 444 0.06 -6.57 -1.38
CA TRP A 444 1.19 -6.82 -0.49
C TRP A 444 1.45 -8.32 -0.45
N SER A 445 2.66 -8.73 -0.76
CA SER A 445 3.03 -10.13 -0.99
C SER A 445 4.38 -10.47 -0.36
N ARG A 446 4.48 -11.62 0.32
CA ARG A 446 5.72 -12.10 0.96
C ARG A 446 6.36 -11.07 1.88
N GLY A 447 5.58 -10.61 2.87
CA GLY A 447 6.00 -9.60 3.85
C GLY A 447 6.43 -10.21 5.18
N ASP A 448 7.46 -9.60 5.81
CA ASP A 448 7.81 -9.82 7.21
C ASP A 448 7.63 -8.49 7.97
N MET A 449 6.55 -8.42 8.74
CA MET A 449 6.20 -7.24 9.53
C MET A 449 6.45 -7.54 11.02
N ARG A 450 7.58 -7.08 11.54
CA ARG A 450 7.94 -7.26 12.96
C ARG A 450 7.31 -6.21 13.87
N MET A 451 6.57 -5.27 13.29
CA MET A 451 5.70 -4.31 13.95
C MET A 451 4.67 -3.77 12.95
N GLY A 452 3.58 -3.18 13.46
CA GLY A 452 2.54 -2.57 12.65
C GLY A 452 1.30 -3.44 12.51
N THR A 453 0.42 -3.03 11.62
CA THR A 453 -0.85 -3.73 11.34
C THR A 453 -1.21 -3.62 9.86
N PHE A 454 -2.30 -4.26 9.47
CA PHE A 454 -2.96 -3.98 8.21
C PHE A 454 -3.93 -2.81 8.43
N ASP A 455 -3.55 -1.66 7.92
CA ASP A 455 -4.33 -0.44 8.06
C ASP A 455 -5.21 -0.21 6.82
N SER A 456 -6.48 0.08 7.05
CA SER A 456 -7.37 0.63 6.05
C SER A 456 -7.96 1.90 6.63
N HIS A 457 -7.63 3.05 6.04
CA HIS A 457 -7.70 4.29 6.79
C HIS A 457 -9.01 5.05 6.62
N ARG A 458 -9.47 5.25 5.38
CA ARG A 458 -10.69 6.00 5.03
C ARG A 458 -10.84 6.06 3.51
N GLY A 459 -11.92 6.72 3.05
CA GLY A 459 -12.09 7.03 1.63
C GLY A 459 -12.33 5.80 0.77
N LEU A 460 -13.00 4.80 1.31
CA LEU A 460 -13.51 3.64 0.59
C LEU A 460 -12.47 2.93 -0.31
N PRO A 461 -11.29 2.53 0.19
CA PRO A 461 -10.43 1.64 -0.58
C PRO A 461 -11.12 0.28 -0.78
N PHE A 462 -10.91 -0.39 -1.90
CA PHE A 462 -11.58 -1.65 -2.21
C PHE A 462 -10.67 -2.64 -2.96
N ALA A 463 -11.00 -3.92 -2.95
CA ALA A 463 -10.32 -4.97 -3.71
C ALA A 463 -8.79 -5.04 -3.49
N ASN A 464 -8.29 -4.68 -2.30
CA ASN A 464 -6.87 -4.77 -1.97
C ASN A 464 -6.54 -6.14 -1.37
N VAL A 465 -5.34 -6.66 -1.63
CA VAL A 465 -4.93 -8.02 -1.28
C VAL A 465 -3.65 -8.02 -0.43
N ARG A 466 -3.67 -8.81 0.65
CA ARG A 466 -2.50 -9.13 1.47
C ARG A 466 -2.31 -10.64 1.46
N THR A 467 -1.15 -11.12 1.01
CA THR A 467 -0.92 -12.55 0.81
C THR A 467 0.48 -12.99 1.23
N ASP A 468 0.57 -14.13 1.94
CA ASP A 468 1.83 -14.72 2.41
C ASP A 468 2.64 -13.73 3.29
N ILE A 469 2.00 -13.20 4.33
CA ILE A 469 2.59 -12.20 5.23
C ILE A 469 2.66 -12.76 6.64
N THR A 470 3.81 -12.58 7.28
CA THR A 470 3.97 -12.75 8.73
C THR A 470 3.90 -11.38 9.40
N VAL A 471 3.10 -11.24 10.45
CA VAL A 471 2.90 -9.97 11.15
C VAL A 471 2.90 -10.14 12.67
N HIS A 472 3.69 -9.31 13.36
CA HIS A 472 3.51 -9.00 14.77
C HIS A 472 2.54 -7.81 14.84
N ASN A 473 1.25 -8.11 15.08
CA ASN A 473 0.17 -7.14 14.98
C ASN A 473 0.10 -6.29 16.26
N ASP A 474 0.87 -5.24 16.34
CA ASP A 474 0.95 -4.32 17.49
C ASP A 474 0.46 -2.91 17.18
N GLY A 475 0.15 -2.63 15.92
CA GLY A 475 -0.49 -1.41 15.49
C GLY A 475 -1.95 -1.35 15.97
N ARG A 476 -2.41 -0.17 16.30
CA ARG A 476 -3.83 0.07 16.45
C ARG A 476 -4.46 0.24 15.07
N HIS A 477 -5.71 -0.13 15.01
CA HIS A 477 -6.59 -0.02 13.88
C HIS A 477 -6.47 1.29 13.10
N GLY A 478 -6.99 1.25 11.90
CA GLY A 478 -6.99 2.30 10.93
C GLY A 478 -7.64 3.59 11.37
N GLY A 479 -7.68 4.50 10.45
CA GLY A 479 -7.99 5.86 10.71
C GLY A 479 -9.46 6.18 10.89
N ASP A 480 -9.71 7.42 10.65
CA ASP A 480 -10.98 8.07 10.90
C ASP A 480 -11.99 7.76 9.77
N ALA A 481 -13.05 7.05 10.10
CA ALA A 481 -14.16 6.76 9.20
C ALA A 481 -14.99 8.00 8.81
N SER A 482 -14.71 9.17 9.39
CA SER A 482 -15.40 10.42 9.02
C SER A 482 -15.22 10.85 7.56
N ALA A 483 -14.26 10.24 6.85
CA ALA A 483 -14.05 10.47 5.42
C ALA A 483 -14.47 9.24 4.57
N GLY A 484 -15.49 8.51 4.98
CA GLY A 484 -16.03 7.34 4.29
C GLY A 484 -15.57 6.01 4.88
N PRO A 485 -16.14 4.89 4.39
CA PRO A 485 -15.84 3.57 4.90
C PRO A 485 -14.35 3.25 4.88
N LEU A 486 -13.88 2.53 5.90
CA LEU A 486 -12.52 2.02 5.94
C LEU A 486 -12.30 0.88 4.94
N PHE A 487 -13.35 0.15 4.60
CA PHE A 487 -13.31 -0.96 3.66
C PHE A 487 -14.44 -0.84 2.64
N GLY A 488 -14.10 -0.95 1.36
CA GLY A 488 -15.03 -1.33 0.32
C GLY A 488 -15.00 -2.84 0.08
N ALA A 489 -15.63 -3.29 -1.00
CA ALA A 489 -15.76 -4.71 -1.30
C ALA A 489 -14.44 -5.38 -1.71
N ARG A 490 -14.37 -6.71 -1.50
CA ARG A 490 -13.37 -7.62 -2.07
C ARG A 490 -11.95 -7.44 -1.50
N PHE A 491 -11.82 -6.97 -0.26
CA PHE A 491 -10.55 -7.14 0.43
C PHE A 491 -10.25 -8.63 0.61
N THR A 492 -9.00 -9.03 0.38
CA THR A 492 -8.60 -10.42 0.55
C THR A 492 -7.32 -10.54 1.36
N HIS A 493 -7.39 -11.32 2.44
CA HIS A 493 -6.24 -11.74 3.22
C HIS A 493 -6.02 -13.24 3.04
N TRP A 494 -4.85 -13.61 2.53
CA TRP A 494 -4.55 -14.99 2.16
C TRP A 494 -3.22 -15.43 2.75
N ASN A 495 -3.23 -16.49 3.56
CA ASN A 495 -2.06 -16.97 4.28
C ASN A 495 -1.36 -15.88 5.09
N VAL A 496 -2.07 -15.31 6.04
CA VAL A 496 -1.53 -14.33 6.99
C VAL A 496 -1.23 -15.02 8.32
N ARG A 497 0.03 -14.94 8.74
CA ARG A 497 0.48 -15.48 10.02
C ARG A 497 0.65 -14.36 11.04
N VAL A 498 -0.20 -14.34 12.05
CA VAL A 498 -0.12 -13.40 13.18
C VAL A 498 0.70 -14.02 14.31
N THR A 499 1.81 -13.38 14.70
CA THR A 499 2.77 -13.97 15.64
C THR A 499 2.41 -13.73 17.12
N ASN A 500 1.60 -12.70 17.42
CA ASN A 500 1.19 -12.36 18.79
C ASN A 500 -0.28 -12.67 19.10
N GLY A 501 -1.00 -13.32 18.20
CA GLY A 501 -2.40 -13.72 18.38
C GLY A 501 -3.42 -12.58 18.41
N ARG A 502 -3.05 -11.34 17.98
CA ARG A 502 -3.96 -10.19 17.92
C ARG A 502 -4.62 -10.08 16.55
N ALA A 503 -5.95 -10.15 16.47
CA ALA A 503 -6.66 -10.10 15.19
C ALA A 503 -6.62 -8.70 14.54
N GLY A 504 -7.00 -7.66 15.28
CA GLY A 504 -7.11 -6.30 14.71
C GLY A 504 -7.91 -6.30 13.40
N MET A 505 -7.42 -5.58 12.39
CA MET A 505 -8.03 -5.53 11.04
C MET A 505 -7.65 -6.70 10.12
N ILE A 506 -7.04 -7.76 10.64
CA ILE A 506 -6.59 -8.88 9.79
C ILE A 506 -7.73 -9.86 9.50
N ARG A 507 -8.67 -9.98 10.40
CA ARG A 507 -9.89 -10.75 10.18
C ARG A 507 -10.98 -9.85 9.61
N LEU A 508 -11.49 -10.17 8.42
CA LEU A 508 -12.34 -9.26 7.63
C LEU A 508 -13.84 -9.59 7.65
N ASP A 509 -14.22 -10.76 8.16
CA ASP A 509 -15.59 -11.28 8.05
C ASP A 509 -16.65 -10.42 8.75
N GLY A 510 -16.27 -9.64 9.76
CA GLY A 510 -17.14 -8.64 10.41
C GLY A 510 -16.90 -7.20 9.99
N LEU A 511 -16.01 -6.94 9.03
CA LEU A 511 -15.52 -5.58 8.74
C LEU A 511 -15.72 -5.13 7.29
N ALA A 512 -15.61 -6.05 6.33
CA ALA A 512 -15.50 -5.68 4.93
C ALA A 512 -16.48 -6.47 4.05
N PRO A 513 -17.30 -5.81 3.23
CA PRO A 513 -18.26 -6.49 2.38
C PRO A 513 -17.56 -7.31 1.29
N TYR A 514 -18.15 -8.47 0.97
CA TYR A 514 -17.61 -9.40 -0.03
C TYR A 514 -16.12 -9.70 0.15
N SER A 515 -15.63 -9.74 1.38
CA SER A 515 -14.23 -10.01 1.68
C SER A 515 -13.92 -11.50 1.74
N ALA A 516 -12.63 -11.84 1.69
CA ALA A 516 -12.14 -13.19 1.93
C ALA A 516 -10.97 -13.18 2.91
N THR A 517 -11.04 -14.02 3.95
CA THR A 517 -9.91 -14.32 4.83
C THR A 517 -9.66 -15.82 4.78
N VAL A 518 -8.50 -16.23 4.27
CA VAL A 518 -8.15 -17.64 4.03
C VAL A 518 -6.77 -17.96 4.59
N GLY A 519 -6.67 -19.02 5.38
CA GLY A 519 -5.39 -19.48 5.91
C GLY A 519 -4.82 -18.53 6.97
N LEU A 520 -5.67 -17.99 7.82
CA LEU A 520 -5.26 -17.28 9.02
C LEU A 520 -5.01 -18.29 10.15
N ASN A 521 -3.91 -18.15 10.87
CA ASN A 521 -3.70 -18.90 12.10
C ASN A 521 -4.64 -18.41 13.21
N GLU A 522 -4.72 -19.16 14.30
CA GLU A 522 -5.57 -18.80 15.43
C GLU A 522 -5.23 -17.41 15.97
N VAL A 523 -6.23 -16.55 16.02
CA VAL A 523 -6.14 -15.20 16.57
C VAL A 523 -7.29 -14.97 17.51
N ARG A 524 -7.02 -14.24 18.58
CA ARG A 524 -8.07 -13.78 19.51
C ARG A 524 -8.70 -12.52 18.94
N GLU A 525 -10.01 -12.40 19.05
CA GLU A 525 -10.67 -11.11 18.82
C GLU A 525 -10.15 -10.09 19.82
N PHE A 526 -9.65 -8.99 19.31
CA PHE A 526 -8.96 -8.02 20.13
C PHE A 526 -9.08 -6.64 19.49
N ASP A 527 -9.44 -5.68 20.31
CA ASP A 527 -9.60 -4.27 19.94
C ASP A 527 -10.49 -4.09 18.70
N GLN A 528 -11.78 -4.26 18.90
CA GLN A 528 -12.75 -3.90 17.87
C GLN A 528 -12.53 -2.44 17.49
N ILE A 529 -12.44 -2.24 16.20
CA ILE A 529 -12.41 -0.94 15.57
C ILE A 529 -13.84 -0.41 15.59
N ASP A 530 -14.01 0.85 15.90
CA ASP A 530 -15.23 1.59 15.53
C ASP A 530 -15.29 1.70 14.00
N VAL A 531 -15.62 0.61 13.35
CA VAL A 531 -15.97 0.62 11.94
C VAL A 531 -17.49 0.79 11.91
N PRO A 532 -18.00 1.79 11.22
CA PRO A 532 -19.44 1.88 11.01
C PRO A 532 -19.96 0.59 10.39
N ASP A 533 -21.00 0.05 10.98
CA ASP A 533 -21.57 -1.22 10.56
C ASP A 533 -22.14 -1.11 9.15
N PHE A 534 -21.86 -2.09 8.33
CA PHE A 534 -22.65 -2.35 7.14
C PHE A 534 -23.92 -3.10 7.55
N ALA A 535 -25.06 -2.69 6.99
CA ALA A 535 -26.30 -3.38 7.30
C ALA A 535 -26.39 -4.73 6.57
N GLY A 536 -26.97 -5.72 7.24
CA GLY A 536 -27.25 -7.04 6.68
C GLY A 536 -26.04 -7.96 6.58
N ASP A 537 -26.12 -8.95 5.68
CA ASP A 537 -25.05 -9.91 5.43
C ASP A 537 -23.96 -9.28 4.58
N LEU A 538 -22.73 -9.28 5.09
CA LEU A 538 -21.56 -8.78 4.36
C LEU A 538 -21.15 -9.69 3.18
N HIS A 539 -21.71 -10.90 3.05
CA HIS A 539 -21.29 -11.90 2.06
C HIS A 539 -19.78 -12.18 2.09
N SER A 540 -19.16 -11.98 3.25
CA SER A 540 -17.76 -12.27 3.49
C SER A 540 -17.52 -13.78 3.65
N ARG A 541 -16.29 -14.22 3.36
CA ARG A 541 -15.89 -15.63 3.46
C ARG A 541 -14.68 -15.79 4.36
N LEU A 542 -14.78 -16.70 5.32
CA LEU A 542 -13.73 -17.05 6.25
C LEU A 542 -13.42 -18.55 6.14
N GLU A 543 -12.17 -18.89 5.80
CA GLU A 543 -11.69 -20.28 5.73
C GLU A 543 -10.44 -20.43 6.59
N LEU A 544 -10.62 -20.92 7.83
CA LEU A 544 -9.55 -21.13 8.80
C LEU A 544 -9.02 -22.56 8.72
N TYR A 545 -7.71 -22.71 8.88
CA TYR A 545 -7.00 -23.99 8.87
C TYR A 545 -6.12 -24.18 10.11
N GLY A 546 -6.21 -23.28 11.09
CA GLY A 546 -5.38 -23.29 12.30
C GLY A 546 -3.90 -22.99 12.08
N THR A 547 -3.45 -22.99 10.83
CA THR A 547 -2.07 -22.69 10.39
C THR A 547 -2.08 -22.18 8.96
N THR A 548 -1.05 -21.43 8.58
CA THR A 548 -0.84 -20.97 7.20
C THR A 548 -0.07 -21.98 6.34
N ASP A 549 0.59 -22.96 6.95
CA ASP A 549 1.56 -23.82 6.24
C ASP A 549 0.90 -24.85 5.33
N VAL A 550 -0.37 -25.18 5.56
CA VAL A 550 -1.11 -26.20 4.80
C VAL A 550 -1.81 -25.65 3.56
N VAL A 551 -2.15 -24.37 3.54
CA VAL A 551 -2.98 -23.76 2.49
C VAL A 551 -2.24 -23.64 1.15
N ARG A 552 -2.88 -24.12 0.07
CA ARG A 552 -2.37 -24.00 -1.30
C ARG A 552 -3.42 -23.36 -2.22
N PRO A 553 -3.04 -22.39 -3.06
CA PRO A 553 -1.68 -21.86 -3.21
C PRO A 553 -1.23 -21.12 -1.95
N ARG A 554 0.08 -21.14 -1.68
CA ARG A 554 0.65 -20.40 -0.56
C ARG A 554 0.51 -18.90 -0.77
N ASN A 555 0.83 -18.44 -1.97
CA ASN A 555 0.76 -17.04 -2.36
C ASN A 555 -0.32 -16.85 -3.43
N LEU A 556 -1.31 -16.01 -3.14
CA LEU A 556 -2.45 -15.79 -4.02
C LEU A 556 -2.05 -15.03 -5.29
N TYR A 557 -1.15 -14.05 -5.17
CA TYR A 557 -0.69 -13.26 -6.32
C TYR A 557 0.08 -14.10 -7.33
N ASP A 558 1.05 -14.89 -6.86
CA ASP A 558 1.84 -15.75 -7.73
C ASP A 558 0.96 -16.77 -8.48
N ALA A 559 0.00 -17.36 -7.78
CA ALA A 559 -0.94 -18.31 -8.38
C ALA A 559 -1.86 -17.66 -9.42
N GLN A 560 -2.37 -16.46 -9.15
CA GLN A 560 -3.21 -15.75 -10.12
C GLN A 560 -2.42 -15.30 -11.35
N ARG A 561 -1.15 -14.92 -11.17
CA ARG A 561 -0.28 -14.52 -12.27
C ARG A 561 0.04 -15.69 -13.21
N GLU A 562 0.03 -16.92 -12.71
CA GLU A 562 0.26 -18.13 -13.50
C GLU A 562 -1.02 -18.64 -14.19
N LEU A 563 -2.18 -18.37 -13.61
CA LEU A 563 -3.46 -18.90 -14.07
C LEU A 563 -3.89 -18.35 -15.44
N LEU A 564 -3.58 -17.09 -15.77
CA LEU A 564 -4.02 -16.41 -17.00
C LEU A 564 -2.84 -15.95 -17.90
N ARG A 565 -1.76 -16.71 -17.88
CA ARG A 565 -0.63 -16.54 -18.80
C ARG A 565 -0.90 -17.02 -20.20
#